data_3c6f273536e2703f26d4d195fd7cfa39
#
_entry.id   3c6f273536e2703f26d4d195fd7cfa39
#
_cell.length_a   1.000
_cell.length_b   1.000
_cell.length_c   1.000
_cell.angle_alpha   90.00
_cell.angle_beta   90.00
_cell.angle_gamma   90.00
#
_symmetry.space_group_name_H-M   'P 1'
#
loop_
_entity.id
_entity.type
_entity.pdbx_description
1 polymer ?
#
loop_
_entity_poly.entity_id
_entity_poly.type
_entity_poly.pdbx_seq_one_letter_code
_entity_poly.pdbx_strand_id
1 'polypeptide(L)'
;LKVSDIGDTILDDDEINANCMSVENYRQYYNDDILEALDSLEPIYKEALLLQQAGYKLHEIMDITYKSGSLKTRNIETVKSRLFLAKKKMRKMINRDGEKRTN
;
A
#
# COMPACT_ATOMS: atom_id res chain seq x y z
N LEU A 1 5.07 -10.67 -12.18
CA LEU A 1 5.42 -10.85 -10.78
C LEU A 1 4.72 -12.07 -10.20
N LYS A 2 5.44 -12.81 -9.39
CA LYS A 2 4.85 -13.91 -8.63
C LYS A 2 4.05 -13.32 -7.46
N VAL A 3 3.02 -14.04 -7.03
CA VAL A 3 2.20 -13.61 -5.89
C VAL A 3 3.05 -13.41 -4.64
N SER A 4 4.02 -14.29 -4.41
CA SER A 4 4.92 -14.18 -3.26
C SER A 4 5.73 -12.87 -3.30
N ASP A 5 6.21 -12.49 -4.49
CA ASP A 5 6.97 -11.25 -4.64
C ASP A 5 6.10 -10.03 -4.35
N ILE A 6 4.83 -10.08 -4.78
CA ILE A 6 3.87 -9.01 -4.50
C ILE A 6 3.62 -8.90 -3.00
N GLY A 7 3.42 -10.05 -2.34
CA GLY A 7 3.19 -10.06 -0.90
C GLY A 7 4.36 -9.47 -0.12
N ASP A 8 5.57 -9.88 -0.47
CA ASP A 8 6.78 -9.34 0.17
C ASP A 8 6.89 -7.83 -0.04
N THR A 9 6.66 -7.38 -1.27
CA THR A 9 6.77 -5.96 -1.60
C THR A 9 5.76 -5.12 -0.80
N ILE A 10 4.53 -5.60 -0.69
CA ILE A 10 3.48 -4.83 -0.03
C ILE A 10 3.64 -4.80 1.49
N LEU A 11 4.32 -5.79 2.07
CA LEU A 11 4.51 -5.87 3.52
C LEU A 11 5.81 -5.24 4.00
N ASP A 12 6.81 -5.13 3.13
CA ASP A 12 8.10 -4.58 3.51
C ASP A 12 8.04 -3.07 3.68
N ASP A 13 8.87 -2.57 4.60
CA ASP A 13 9.01 -1.14 4.82
C ASP A 13 10.09 -0.52 3.94
N ASP A 14 10.81 -1.35 3.21
CA ASP A 14 11.88 -0.89 2.33
C ASP A 14 11.33 -0.11 1.14
N GLU A 15 12.16 0.75 0.57
CA GLU A 15 11.83 1.48 -0.63
C GLU A 15 11.63 0.50 -1.77
N ILE A 16 10.55 0.66 -2.52
CA ILE A 16 10.20 -0.24 -3.60
C ILE A 16 10.58 0.38 -4.93
N ASN A 17 11.05 -0.47 -5.83
CA ASN A 17 11.29 -0.06 -7.19
C ASN A 17 9.95 0.15 -7.90
N ALA A 18 9.89 1.18 -8.73
CA ALA A 18 8.70 1.44 -9.53
C ALA A 18 8.39 0.22 -10.40
N ASN A 19 7.13 -0.15 -10.46
CA ASN A 19 6.67 -1.20 -11.33
C ASN A 19 5.65 -0.60 -12.30
N CYS A 20 5.06 -1.42 -13.13
CA CYS A 20 4.10 -0.94 -14.13
C CYS A 20 2.70 -0.69 -13.56
N MET A 21 2.51 -0.90 -12.28
CA MET A 21 1.22 -0.71 -11.62
C MET A 21 0.91 0.77 -11.47
N SER A 22 -0.34 1.13 -11.66
CA SER A 22 -0.85 2.45 -11.30
C SER A 22 -1.95 2.30 -10.26
N VAL A 23 -2.32 3.40 -9.60
CA VAL A 23 -3.36 3.36 -8.58
C VAL A 23 -4.72 2.97 -9.18
N GLU A 24 -4.93 3.27 -10.46
CA GLU A 24 -6.19 2.96 -11.15
C GLU A 24 -6.30 1.50 -11.56
N ASN A 25 -5.18 0.82 -11.81
CA ASN A 25 -5.20 -0.55 -12.34
C ASN A 25 -4.60 -1.58 -11.40
N TYR A 26 -4.48 -1.26 -10.12
CA TYR A 26 -3.83 -2.17 -9.17
C TYR A 26 -4.53 -3.52 -9.06
N ARG A 27 -5.82 -3.58 -9.35
CA ARG A 27 -6.59 -4.82 -9.22
C ARG A 27 -6.17 -5.89 -10.23
N GLN A 28 -5.42 -5.51 -11.25
CA GLN A 28 -4.88 -6.45 -12.24
C GLN A 28 -3.58 -7.12 -11.76
N TYR A 29 -2.95 -6.58 -10.75
CA TYR A 29 -1.62 -7.02 -10.32
C TYR A 29 -1.63 -7.83 -9.03
N TYR A 30 -2.71 -7.80 -8.28
CA TYR A 30 -2.79 -8.48 -6.99
C TYR A 30 -3.80 -9.62 -7.03
N ASN A 31 -3.55 -10.68 -6.25
CA ASN A 31 -4.51 -11.76 -6.11
C ASN A 31 -5.70 -11.34 -5.24
N ASP A 32 -6.72 -12.19 -5.19
CA ASP A 32 -7.95 -11.90 -4.47
C ASP A 32 -7.74 -11.68 -2.97
N ASP A 33 -6.82 -12.42 -2.36
CA ASP A 33 -6.55 -12.29 -0.92
C ASP A 33 -5.94 -10.93 -0.60
N ILE A 34 -5.02 -10.47 -1.43
CA ILE A 34 -4.42 -9.15 -1.27
C ILE A 34 -5.48 -8.06 -1.51
N LEU A 35 -6.30 -8.22 -2.54
CA LEU A 35 -7.36 -7.26 -2.85
C LEU A 35 -8.37 -7.16 -1.73
N GLU A 36 -8.76 -8.29 -1.16
CA GLU A 36 -9.67 -8.30 -0.01
C GLU A 36 -9.07 -7.54 1.17
N ALA A 37 -7.80 -7.79 1.45
CA ALA A 37 -7.10 -7.10 2.53
C ALA A 37 -7.01 -5.59 2.27
N LEU A 38 -6.66 -5.20 1.05
CA LEU A 38 -6.61 -3.78 0.67
C LEU A 38 -7.97 -3.11 0.81
N ASP A 39 -9.03 -3.78 0.37
CA ASP A 39 -10.38 -3.24 0.43
C ASP A 39 -10.89 -3.09 1.86
N SER A 40 -10.30 -3.81 2.83
CA SER A 40 -10.65 -3.68 4.23
C SER A 40 -9.96 -2.50 4.91
N LEU A 41 -8.97 -1.89 4.27
CA LEU A 41 -8.30 -0.71 4.80
C LEU A 41 -9.17 0.53 4.64
N GLU A 42 -9.03 1.47 5.57
CA GLU A 42 -9.66 2.77 5.38
C GLU A 42 -9.05 3.46 4.15
N PRO A 43 -9.85 4.29 3.46
CA PRO A 43 -9.38 4.92 2.21
C PRO A 43 -8.06 5.66 2.32
N ILE A 44 -7.80 6.35 3.42
CA ILE A 44 -6.56 7.10 3.59
C ILE A 44 -5.34 6.19 3.67
N TYR A 45 -5.48 5.03 4.29
CA TYR A 45 -4.39 4.05 4.41
C TYR A 45 -4.19 3.31 3.10
N LYS A 46 -5.29 2.92 2.46
CA LYS A 46 -5.26 2.24 1.17
C LYS A 46 -4.60 3.12 0.11
N GLU A 47 -4.97 4.38 0.04
CA GLU A 47 -4.39 5.32 -0.91
C GLU A 47 -2.88 5.45 -0.73
N ALA A 48 -2.42 5.66 0.50
CA ALA A 48 -1.00 5.80 0.78
C ALA A 48 -0.23 4.55 0.38
N LEU A 49 -0.75 3.39 0.73
CA LEU A 49 -0.09 2.11 0.42
C LEU A 49 -0.03 1.86 -1.08
N LEU A 50 -1.12 2.12 -1.80
CA LEU A 50 -1.14 1.93 -3.26
C LEU A 50 -0.19 2.88 -3.96
N LEU A 51 -0.08 4.11 -3.50
CA LEU A 51 0.88 5.05 -4.07
C LEU A 51 2.31 4.58 -3.85
N GLN A 52 2.61 4.06 -2.67
CA GLN A 52 3.93 3.49 -2.41
C GLN A 52 4.21 2.30 -3.31
N GLN A 53 3.24 1.41 -3.49
CA GLN A 53 3.40 0.23 -4.34
C GLN A 53 3.57 0.63 -5.81
N ALA A 54 3.01 1.75 -6.22
CA ALA A 54 3.20 2.27 -7.57
C ALA A 54 4.56 2.92 -7.80
N GLY A 55 5.36 3.05 -6.74
CA GLY A 55 6.73 3.57 -6.85
C GLY A 55 6.92 5.01 -6.41
N TYR A 56 5.89 5.64 -5.89
CA TYR A 56 6.02 7.01 -5.39
C TYR A 56 6.79 7.04 -4.07
N LYS A 57 7.60 8.08 -3.92
CA LYS A 57 8.37 8.30 -2.69
C LYS A 57 7.53 9.04 -1.66
N LEU A 58 8.01 9.05 -0.42
CA LEU A 58 7.24 9.65 0.69
C LEU A 58 6.79 11.08 0.41
N HIS A 59 7.70 11.93 -0.07
CA HIS A 59 7.36 13.32 -0.34
C HIS A 59 6.36 13.46 -1.49
N GLU A 60 6.42 12.55 -2.46
CA GLU A 60 5.47 12.53 -3.56
C GLU A 60 4.08 12.10 -3.08
N ILE A 61 4.03 11.08 -2.22
CA ILE A 61 2.76 10.65 -1.61
C ILE A 61 2.16 11.79 -0.78
N MET A 62 3.00 12.49 -0.04
CA MET A 62 2.56 13.66 0.73
C MET A 62 1.91 14.70 -0.20
N ASP A 63 2.56 15.05 -1.29
CA ASP A 63 2.04 16.05 -2.22
C ASP A 63 0.73 15.60 -2.88
N ILE A 64 0.68 14.34 -3.31
CA ILE A 64 -0.52 13.79 -3.97
C ILE A 64 -1.70 13.76 -3.02
N THR A 65 -1.49 13.28 -1.79
CA THR A 65 -2.57 13.17 -0.81
C THR A 65 -3.00 14.52 -0.27
N TYR A 66 -2.08 15.48 -0.23
CA TYR A 66 -2.42 16.85 0.12
C TYR A 66 -3.33 17.47 -0.95
N LYS A 67 -2.98 17.28 -2.22
CA LYS A 67 -3.77 17.82 -3.33
C LYS A 67 -5.12 17.14 -3.45
N SER A 68 -5.20 15.86 -3.13
CA SER A 68 -6.47 15.12 -3.20
C SER A 68 -7.40 15.42 -2.02
N GLY A 69 -6.88 16.07 -0.99
CA GLY A 69 -7.67 16.44 0.19
C GLY A 69 -7.66 15.41 1.30
N SER A 70 -7.01 14.27 1.12
CA SER A 70 -6.94 13.24 2.17
C SER A 70 -5.89 13.56 3.23
N LEU A 71 -4.96 14.48 2.92
CA LEU A 71 -3.97 14.97 3.87
C LEU A 71 -4.19 16.47 4.06
N LYS A 72 -4.45 16.89 5.29
CA LYS A 72 -4.82 18.29 5.57
C LYS A 72 -3.64 19.23 5.67
N THR A 73 -2.49 18.71 6.05
CA THR A 73 -1.25 19.49 6.14
C THR A 73 -0.12 18.68 5.50
N ARG A 74 0.84 19.37 4.94
CA ARG A 74 1.99 18.71 4.28
C ARG A 74 2.96 18.22 5.34
N ASN A 75 2.61 17.13 6.01
CA ASN A 75 3.39 16.53 7.08
C ASN A 75 3.83 15.13 6.69
N ILE A 76 5.13 14.96 6.48
CA ILE A 76 5.70 13.69 6.05
C ILE A 76 5.54 12.59 7.11
N GLU A 77 5.54 12.96 8.38
CA GLU A 77 5.36 11.99 9.47
C GLU A 77 3.98 11.36 9.45
N THR A 78 2.97 12.13 9.03
CA THR A 78 1.62 11.58 8.85
C THR A 78 1.59 10.54 7.77
N VAL A 79 2.30 10.76 6.66
CA VAL A 79 2.40 9.78 5.57
C VAL A 79 3.08 8.51 6.07
N LYS A 80 4.19 8.66 6.81
CA LYS A 80 4.89 7.51 7.38
C LYS A 80 3.99 6.71 8.30
N SER A 81 3.23 7.38 9.16
CA SER A 81 2.28 6.73 10.06
C SER A 81 1.21 5.96 9.31
N ARG A 82 0.67 6.55 8.25
CA ARG A 82 -0.34 5.88 7.42
C ARG A 82 0.21 4.61 6.80
N LEU A 83 1.41 4.67 6.25
CA LEU A 83 2.05 3.49 5.65
C LEU A 83 2.33 2.43 6.69
N PHE A 84 2.84 2.83 7.86
CA PHE A 84 3.11 1.89 8.94
C PHE A 84 1.83 1.15 9.37
N LEU A 85 0.76 1.90 9.60
CA LEU A 85 -0.52 1.33 10.04
C LEU A 85 -1.16 0.47 8.96
N ALA A 86 -1.09 0.91 7.70
CA ALA A 86 -1.60 0.13 6.58
C ALA A 86 -0.90 -1.23 6.49
N LYS A 87 0.43 -1.22 6.53
CA LYS A 87 1.21 -2.46 6.46
C LYS A 87 1.00 -3.34 7.68
N LYS A 88 0.87 -2.74 8.86
CA LYS A 88 0.57 -3.50 10.08
C LYS A 88 -0.75 -4.25 9.94
N LYS A 89 -1.77 -3.59 9.40
CA LYS A 89 -3.06 -4.23 9.15
C LYS A 89 -2.97 -5.32 8.10
N MET A 90 -2.24 -5.05 7.02
CA MET A 90 -2.04 -6.05 5.96
C MET A 90 -1.37 -7.31 6.51
N ARG A 91 -0.36 -7.15 7.38
CA ARG A 91 0.34 -8.30 7.97
C ARG A 91 -0.56 -9.18 8.83
N LYS A 92 -1.66 -8.64 9.32
CA LYS A 92 -2.64 -9.43 10.07
C LYS A 92 -3.56 -10.25 9.16
N MET A 93 -3.71 -9.82 7.92
CA MET A 93 -4.66 -10.42 6.99
C MET A 93 -4.02 -11.34 5.97
N ILE A 94 -2.80 -11.06 5.57
CA ILE A 94 -2.08 -11.87 4.57
C ILE A 94 -0.68 -12.22 5.08
N ASN A 95 -0.14 -13.32 4.55
CA ASN A 95 1.24 -13.72 4.81
C ASN A 95 2.16 -13.12 3.74
N ARG A 96 3.46 -13.43 3.82
CA ARG A 96 4.45 -12.89 2.89
C ARG A 96 4.27 -13.41 1.47
N ASP A 97 3.60 -14.53 1.29
CA ASP A 97 3.30 -15.06 -0.04
C ASP A 97 2.09 -14.37 -0.67
N GLY A 98 1.46 -13.44 0.06
CA GLY A 98 0.30 -12.72 -0.44
C GLY A 98 -0.98 -13.52 -0.32
N GLU A 99 -1.00 -14.52 0.55
CA GLU A 99 -2.16 -15.37 0.76
C GLU A 99 -2.82 -15.03 2.09
N LYS A 100 -4.12 -15.21 2.14
CA LYS A 100 -4.90 -14.96 3.35
C LYS A 100 -4.36 -15.82 4.50
N ARG A 101 -4.15 -15.19 5.65
CA ARG A 101 -3.74 -15.91 6.85
C ARG A 101 -4.90 -16.75 7.36
N THR A 102 -4.57 -18.00 7.70
CA THR A 102 -5.52 -18.92 8.34
C THR A 102 -5.08 -19.09 9.79
N ASN A 103 -6.00 -18.89 10.69
CA ASN A 103 -5.72 -19.09 12.12
C ASN A 103 -6.43 -20.32 12.62
#